data_c87103332c6b4122b9a091c2be9f8ef1
#
_entry.id   c87103332c6b4122b9a091c2be9f8ef1
#
_cell.length_a   1.000
_cell.length_b   1.000
_cell.length_c   1.000
_cell.angle_alpha   90.00
_cell.angle_beta   90.00
_cell.angle_gamma   90.00
#
_symmetry.space_group_name_H-M   'P 1'
#
loop_
_entity.id
_entity.type
_entity.pdbx_description
1 polymer ?
#
loop_
_entity_poly.entity_id
_entity_poly.type
_entity_poly.pdbx_seq_one_letter_code
_entity_poly.pdbx_strand_id
1 'polypeptide(L)'
;MAPAVTEYNELGQTVKQTVLLDQLHPGDPAKNRISESSSCYQIREDGIYQVQTSITYNAEGLPLTQTAETMVSQLNPVLESKTIATDVYGQQSVQWTEYTAPTKRTRFSRIPTSDIVAESLVVDGFGVSQTDHAGICSSQERSYTSAGMIQQEADARGNVTAIETDLAGRPIRTTDAQGNITLTAYSPCCDAPSCITNALGGTTCYSYDIRGRKIAEYGTAVQPSCFAYDEAGRLTSLTTFRANEGDITTDPSNRTDGDTTTWLYDTATGLELKKTYADGSCVSKTYDRLNRLKTLTRARGIVTTYQYAPATGELVSVSHSDNTQPWLYSYNHLGQMITVSDALGTREFSYDAYGRSQQDTSFGTVESSIQEKYDSFGRPCGYRLMIGTRTVQYSHLDYDHKDAIIRVNLEGLDTPFTWEYDETSSFLKQLSYPNGMVRRNTYHPQLYLLASIGYE
;
A
#
# COMPACT_ATOMS: atom_id res chain seq x y z
N MET A 1 -11.13 4.41 -27.22
CA MET A 1 -9.99 3.64 -26.70
C MET A 1 -9.39 2.83 -27.84
N ALA A 2 -8.09 2.61 -27.81
CA ALA A 2 -7.41 1.74 -28.75
C ALA A 2 -7.97 0.30 -28.66
N PRO A 3 -8.13 -0.42 -29.76
CA PRO A 3 -8.59 -1.80 -29.74
C PRO A 3 -7.55 -2.69 -29.02
N ALA A 4 -8.06 -3.70 -28.31
CA ALA A 4 -7.24 -4.72 -27.68
C ALA A 4 -7.49 -6.07 -28.36
N VAL A 5 -6.41 -6.82 -28.62
CA VAL A 5 -6.42 -8.17 -29.16
C VAL A 5 -5.88 -9.11 -28.10
N THR A 6 -6.60 -10.20 -27.85
CA THR A 6 -6.18 -11.24 -26.89
C THR A 6 -6.09 -12.57 -27.64
N GLU A 7 -4.94 -13.21 -27.53
CA GLU A 7 -4.66 -14.53 -28.10
C GLU A 7 -4.72 -15.58 -26.99
N TYR A 8 -5.29 -16.75 -27.29
CA TYR A 8 -5.47 -17.85 -26.34
C TYR A 8 -4.80 -19.11 -26.87
N ASN A 9 -4.31 -19.96 -25.97
CA ASN A 9 -3.87 -21.31 -26.31
C ASN A 9 -5.05 -22.27 -26.47
N GLU A 10 -4.78 -23.52 -26.81
CA GLU A 10 -5.78 -24.59 -26.97
C GLU A 10 -6.57 -24.89 -25.68
N LEU A 11 -6.05 -24.52 -24.51
CA LEU A 11 -6.69 -24.65 -23.20
C LEU A 11 -7.52 -23.42 -22.80
N GLY A 12 -7.64 -22.41 -23.69
CA GLY A 12 -8.36 -21.17 -23.40
C GLY A 12 -7.62 -20.20 -22.47
N GLN A 13 -6.35 -20.41 -22.20
CA GLN A 13 -5.53 -19.49 -21.39
C GLN A 13 -4.98 -18.37 -22.27
N THR A 14 -4.99 -17.14 -21.76
CA THR A 14 -4.39 -15.99 -22.44
C THR A 14 -2.89 -16.19 -22.58
N VAL A 15 -2.37 -16.13 -23.82
CA VAL A 15 -0.94 -16.22 -24.12
C VAL A 15 -0.35 -14.91 -24.58
N LYS A 16 -1.19 -14.04 -25.17
CA LYS A 16 -0.75 -12.72 -25.59
C LYS A 16 -1.89 -11.71 -25.51
N GLN A 17 -1.58 -10.51 -25.06
CA GLN A 17 -2.49 -9.37 -25.10
C GLN A 17 -1.78 -8.18 -25.73
N THR A 18 -2.44 -7.55 -26.69
CA THR A 18 -1.92 -6.38 -27.41
C THR A 18 -2.95 -5.26 -27.39
N VAL A 19 -2.58 -4.08 -26.88
CA VAL A 19 -3.34 -2.84 -27.07
C VAL A 19 -2.75 -2.13 -28.29
N LEU A 20 -3.52 -2.09 -29.39
CA LEU A 20 -3.09 -1.59 -30.68
C LEU A 20 -3.11 -0.07 -30.72
N LEU A 21 -2.00 0.58 -30.45
CA LEU A 21 -1.79 2.03 -30.57
C LEU A 21 -1.34 2.39 -32.00
N ASP A 22 -0.47 1.57 -32.59
CA ASP A 22 -0.09 1.62 -34.01
C ASP A 22 -0.64 0.41 -34.74
N GLN A 23 -1.74 0.62 -35.50
CA GLN A 23 -2.39 -0.45 -36.26
C GLN A 23 -1.61 -0.88 -37.51
N LEU A 24 -0.64 -0.08 -37.97
CA LEU A 24 0.21 -0.41 -39.10
C LEU A 24 1.30 -1.42 -38.72
N HIS A 25 1.68 -1.47 -37.45
CA HIS A 25 2.71 -2.36 -36.93
C HIS A 25 2.21 -3.08 -35.68
N PRO A 26 1.18 -3.95 -35.77
CA PRO A 26 0.49 -4.51 -34.59
C PRO A 26 1.38 -5.40 -33.72
N GLY A 27 2.44 -5.97 -34.27
CA GLY A 27 3.39 -6.82 -33.54
C GLY A 27 4.61 -6.08 -32.98
N ASP A 28 4.71 -4.75 -33.14
CA ASP A 28 5.86 -3.96 -32.69
C ASP A 28 5.68 -3.53 -31.21
N PRO A 29 6.47 -4.09 -30.27
CA PRO A 29 6.35 -3.75 -28.87
C PRO A 29 6.86 -2.34 -28.53
N ALA A 30 7.65 -1.71 -29.40
CA ALA A 30 8.07 -0.32 -29.24
C ALA A 30 6.95 0.68 -29.58
N LYS A 31 5.85 0.23 -30.20
CA LYS A 31 4.73 1.06 -30.64
C LYS A 31 3.39 0.68 -29.99
N ASN A 32 3.30 -0.54 -29.47
CA ASN A 32 2.08 -1.09 -28.87
C ASN A 32 2.37 -1.62 -27.48
N ARG A 33 1.31 -1.71 -26.64
CA ARG A 33 1.41 -2.35 -25.33
C ARG A 33 1.19 -3.85 -25.49
N ILE A 34 2.26 -4.64 -25.38
CA ILE A 34 2.23 -6.09 -25.55
C ILE A 34 2.62 -6.75 -24.25
N SER A 35 1.88 -7.79 -23.86
CA SER A 35 2.24 -8.71 -22.79
C SER A 35 2.03 -10.14 -23.28
N GLU A 36 2.96 -11.02 -22.90
CA GLU A 36 2.93 -12.43 -23.27
C GLU A 36 3.04 -13.28 -22.01
N SER A 37 2.38 -14.44 -22.01
CA SER A 37 2.46 -15.40 -20.92
C SER A 37 2.53 -16.82 -21.46
N SER A 38 3.31 -17.65 -20.78
CA SER A 38 3.40 -19.08 -21.08
C SER A 38 3.44 -19.88 -19.79
N SER A 39 2.99 -21.14 -19.87
CA SER A 39 3.05 -22.05 -18.74
C SER A 39 3.54 -23.41 -19.21
N CYS A 40 4.48 -24.00 -18.48
CA CYS A 40 4.96 -25.36 -18.73
C CYS A 40 5.18 -26.09 -17.40
N TYR A 41 5.38 -27.39 -17.47
CA TYR A 41 5.73 -28.21 -16.32
C TYR A 41 7.18 -28.64 -16.40
N GLN A 42 7.88 -28.57 -15.28
CA GLN A 42 9.27 -29.03 -15.13
C GLN A 42 9.35 -30.04 -13.99
N ILE A 43 10.10 -31.12 -14.24
CA ILE A 43 10.38 -32.13 -13.21
C ILE A 43 11.75 -31.83 -12.63
N ARG A 44 11.83 -31.75 -11.29
CA ARG A 44 13.06 -31.54 -10.51
C ARG A 44 13.20 -32.67 -9.48
N GLU A 45 14.33 -32.69 -8.79
CA GLU A 45 14.61 -33.72 -7.77
C GLU A 45 13.61 -33.73 -6.60
N ASP A 46 13.10 -32.53 -6.23
CA ASP A 46 12.21 -32.34 -5.09
C ASP A 46 10.71 -32.33 -5.47
N GLY A 47 10.38 -32.23 -6.77
CA GLY A 47 8.97 -32.20 -7.18
C GLY A 47 8.75 -31.85 -8.65
N ILE A 48 7.47 -31.76 -8.99
CA ILE A 48 7.00 -31.27 -10.29
C ILE A 48 6.56 -29.83 -10.11
N TYR A 49 7.06 -28.93 -10.95
CA TYR A 49 6.79 -27.50 -10.91
C TYR A 49 5.98 -27.06 -12.13
N GLN A 50 4.98 -26.24 -11.90
CA GLN A 50 4.37 -25.41 -12.94
C GLN A 50 5.20 -24.12 -13.02
N VAL A 51 5.78 -23.87 -14.17
CA VAL A 51 6.55 -22.67 -14.46
C VAL A 51 5.68 -21.74 -15.29
N GLN A 52 5.39 -20.56 -14.77
CA GLN A 52 4.70 -19.48 -15.47
C GLN A 52 5.72 -18.42 -15.84
N THR A 53 5.79 -18.08 -17.11
CA THR A 53 6.65 -16.99 -17.61
C THR A 53 5.76 -15.87 -18.12
N SER A 54 6.01 -14.66 -17.66
CA SER A 54 5.39 -13.43 -18.18
C SER A 54 6.43 -12.52 -18.78
N ILE A 55 6.12 -11.98 -19.95
CA ILE A 55 6.98 -11.06 -20.70
C ILE A 55 6.19 -9.77 -20.93
N THR A 56 6.74 -8.67 -20.48
CA THR A 56 6.32 -7.31 -20.83
C THR A 56 7.45 -6.63 -21.60
N TYR A 57 7.20 -5.47 -22.15
CA TYR A 57 8.20 -4.77 -22.96
C TYR A 57 8.40 -3.35 -22.42
N ASN A 58 9.64 -2.87 -22.44
CA ASN A 58 9.94 -1.48 -22.11
C ASN A 58 9.58 -0.52 -23.28
N ALA A 59 9.83 0.77 -23.10
CA ALA A 59 9.50 1.79 -24.10
C ALA A 59 10.27 1.64 -25.44
N GLU A 60 11.39 0.93 -25.43
CA GLU A 60 12.21 0.65 -26.62
C GLU A 60 11.85 -0.69 -27.27
N GLY A 61 10.87 -1.43 -26.71
CA GLY A 61 10.45 -2.74 -27.18
C GLY A 61 11.36 -3.89 -26.72
N LEU A 62 12.21 -3.68 -25.71
CA LEU A 62 13.03 -4.74 -25.14
C LEU A 62 12.21 -5.57 -24.13
N PRO A 63 12.33 -6.92 -24.15
CA PRO A 63 11.54 -7.78 -23.27
C PRO A 63 12.02 -7.71 -21.82
N LEU A 64 11.06 -7.64 -20.89
CA LEU A 64 11.23 -7.75 -19.45
C LEU A 64 10.56 -9.05 -18.99
N THR A 65 11.35 -10.05 -18.66
CA THR A 65 10.87 -11.41 -18.34
C THR A 65 10.83 -11.64 -16.84
N GLN A 66 9.72 -12.20 -16.36
CA GLN A 66 9.54 -12.69 -15.00
C GLN A 66 9.10 -14.14 -15.03
N THR A 67 9.53 -14.94 -14.05
CA THR A 67 9.06 -16.31 -13.89
C THR A 67 8.54 -16.58 -12.48
N ALA A 68 7.49 -17.39 -12.39
CA ALA A 68 6.99 -17.94 -11.15
C ALA A 68 6.89 -19.46 -11.29
N GLU A 69 7.57 -20.18 -10.43
CA GLU A 69 7.60 -21.63 -10.42
C GLU A 69 6.92 -22.12 -9.14
N THR A 70 5.83 -22.85 -9.29
CA THR A 70 5.06 -23.37 -8.14
C THR A 70 5.07 -24.88 -8.17
N MET A 71 5.47 -25.50 -7.07
CA MET A 71 5.43 -26.96 -6.92
C MET A 71 3.96 -27.44 -6.91
N VAL A 72 3.61 -28.31 -7.85
CA VAL A 72 2.29 -28.89 -7.99
C VAL A 72 2.23 -30.34 -7.51
N SER A 73 3.37 -31.00 -7.39
CA SER A 73 3.49 -32.36 -6.83
C SER A 73 4.85 -32.51 -6.17
N GLN A 74 4.88 -33.02 -4.97
CA GLN A 74 6.09 -33.24 -4.19
C GLN A 74 6.68 -34.64 -4.45
N LEU A 75 7.99 -34.72 -4.51
CA LEU A 75 8.75 -35.98 -4.47
C LEU A 75 9.46 -36.16 -3.13
N ASN A 76 9.71 -35.06 -2.40
CA ASN A 76 10.25 -35.08 -1.04
C ASN A 76 9.09 -35.07 -0.02
N PRO A 77 8.91 -36.09 0.83
CA PRO A 77 7.78 -36.19 1.75
C PRO A 77 7.76 -35.12 2.88
N VAL A 78 8.86 -34.46 3.11
CA VAL A 78 8.97 -33.38 4.12
C VAL A 78 8.58 -32.02 3.54
N LEU A 79 8.79 -31.82 2.24
CA LEU A 79 8.52 -30.57 1.55
C LEU A 79 7.06 -30.53 1.08
N GLU A 80 6.22 -29.75 1.77
CA GLU A 80 4.79 -29.66 1.45
C GLU A 80 4.52 -28.73 0.24
N SER A 81 5.25 -27.62 0.15
CA SER A 81 5.12 -26.68 -0.96
C SER A 81 6.40 -25.90 -1.19
N LYS A 82 6.61 -25.45 -2.43
CA LYS A 82 7.72 -24.57 -2.80
C LYS A 82 7.35 -23.67 -3.96
N THR A 83 7.69 -22.41 -3.86
CA THR A 83 7.52 -21.42 -4.93
C THR A 83 8.83 -20.69 -5.14
N ILE A 84 9.26 -20.53 -6.38
CA ILE A 84 10.45 -19.78 -6.78
C ILE A 84 9.97 -18.66 -7.71
N ALA A 85 10.27 -17.42 -7.40
CA ALA A 85 9.98 -16.28 -8.26
C ALA A 85 11.28 -15.64 -8.74
N THR A 86 11.37 -15.36 -10.03
CA THR A 86 12.48 -14.60 -10.63
C THR A 86 11.91 -13.30 -11.19
N ASP A 87 12.44 -12.18 -10.74
CA ASP A 87 12.01 -10.85 -11.18
C ASP A 87 12.69 -10.43 -12.50
N VAL A 88 12.34 -9.24 -12.99
CA VAL A 88 12.89 -8.66 -14.24
C VAL A 88 14.40 -8.38 -14.17
N TYR A 89 14.98 -8.33 -12.99
CA TYR A 89 16.42 -8.13 -12.77
C TYR A 89 17.18 -9.46 -12.69
N GLY A 90 16.47 -10.60 -12.80
CA GLY A 90 17.03 -11.94 -12.62
C GLY A 90 17.25 -12.33 -11.16
N GLN A 91 16.73 -11.55 -10.20
CA GLN A 91 16.82 -11.88 -8.78
C GLN A 91 15.78 -12.93 -8.43
N GLN A 92 16.19 -13.92 -7.63
CA GLN A 92 15.32 -15.01 -7.22
C GLN A 92 14.90 -14.87 -5.76
N SER A 93 13.66 -15.20 -5.49
CA SER A 93 13.14 -15.42 -4.14
C SER A 93 12.53 -16.81 -4.06
N VAL A 94 12.71 -17.47 -2.93
CA VAL A 94 12.21 -18.84 -2.71
C VAL A 94 11.40 -18.85 -1.42
N GLN A 95 10.19 -19.39 -1.50
CA GLN A 95 9.36 -19.70 -0.35
C GLN A 95 9.10 -21.21 -0.35
N TRP A 96 9.29 -21.85 0.80
CA TRP A 96 8.99 -23.27 0.94
C TRP A 96 8.39 -23.57 2.30
N THR A 97 7.58 -24.61 2.36
CA THR A 97 6.95 -25.12 3.57
C THR A 97 7.34 -26.58 3.78
N GLU A 98 7.87 -26.86 4.95
CA GLU A 98 8.22 -28.19 5.40
C GLU A 98 7.23 -28.64 6.47
N TYR A 99 6.76 -29.89 6.37
CA TYR A 99 5.94 -30.52 7.38
C TYR A 99 6.67 -31.71 7.99
N THR A 100 6.92 -31.61 9.28
CA THR A 100 7.42 -32.72 10.09
C THR A 100 6.56 -32.75 11.35
N ALA A 101 5.61 -33.67 11.40
CA ALA A 101 4.64 -33.74 12.48
C ALA A 101 5.30 -33.62 13.86
N PRO A 102 4.82 -32.79 14.78
CA PRO A 102 3.59 -31.97 14.69
C PRO A 102 3.84 -30.54 14.20
N THR A 103 4.93 -30.25 13.51
CA THR A 103 5.35 -28.89 13.14
C THR A 103 5.25 -28.63 11.65
N LYS A 104 4.73 -27.46 11.30
CA LYS A 104 4.76 -26.89 9.96
C LYS A 104 5.59 -25.63 9.96
N ARG A 105 6.62 -25.59 9.11
CA ARG A 105 7.57 -24.48 9.03
C ARG A 105 7.60 -23.93 7.62
N THR A 106 7.28 -22.64 7.47
CA THR A 106 7.37 -21.90 6.20
C THR A 106 8.54 -20.94 6.26
N ARG A 107 9.39 -20.95 5.24
CA ARG A 107 10.58 -20.09 5.11
C ARG A 107 10.55 -19.33 3.82
N PHE A 108 11.10 -18.13 3.86
CA PHE A 108 11.30 -17.27 2.70
C PHE A 108 12.77 -16.83 2.65
N SER A 109 13.41 -16.94 1.50
CA SER A 109 14.77 -16.45 1.27
C SER A 109 14.90 -15.74 -0.07
N ARG A 110 15.93 -14.88 -0.19
CA ARG A 110 16.36 -14.26 -1.45
C ARG A 110 17.69 -14.85 -1.89
N ILE A 111 17.81 -15.13 -3.18
CA ILE A 111 19.07 -15.57 -3.78
C ILE A 111 19.72 -14.36 -4.48
N PRO A 112 21.04 -14.08 -4.33
CA PRO A 112 22.07 -15.03 -3.90
C PRO A 112 22.39 -15.05 -2.40
N THR A 113 21.78 -14.25 -1.56
CA THR A 113 22.17 -14.16 -0.13
C THR A 113 21.86 -15.44 0.63
N SER A 114 20.95 -16.29 0.14
CA SER A 114 20.44 -17.51 0.78
C SER A 114 20.03 -17.37 2.26
N ASP A 115 20.03 -16.14 2.76
CA ASP A 115 19.59 -15.85 4.11
C ASP A 115 18.08 -16.00 4.21
N ILE A 116 17.62 -16.61 5.29
CA ILE A 116 16.19 -16.69 5.59
C ILE A 116 15.73 -15.29 6.00
N VAL A 117 14.88 -14.69 5.16
CA VAL A 117 14.35 -13.34 5.41
C VAL A 117 13.12 -13.40 6.31
N ALA A 118 12.34 -14.50 6.24
CA ALA A 118 11.18 -14.72 7.08
C ALA A 118 10.97 -16.21 7.35
N GLU A 119 10.56 -16.54 8.57
CA GLU A 119 10.19 -17.90 8.96
C GLU A 119 8.90 -17.87 9.79
N SER A 120 7.97 -18.79 9.52
CA SER A 120 6.81 -19.04 10.39
C SER A 120 6.82 -20.49 10.82
N LEU A 121 6.59 -20.73 12.12
CA LEU A 121 6.49 -22.05 12.72
C LEU A 121 5.10 -22.22 13.32
N VAL A 122 4.38 -23.23 12.85
CA VAL A 122 3.08 -23.64 13.42
C VAL A 122 3.26 -25.03 14.02
N VAL A 123 2.91 -25.18 15.29
CA VAL A 123 2.89 -26.49 15.98
C VAL A 123 1.47 -27.02 15.95
N ASP A 124 1.27 -28.24 15.48
CA ASP A 124 -0.03 -28.86 15.25
C ASP A 124 -0.87 -29.00 16.53
N GLY A 125 -2.16 -28.69 16.42
CA GLY A 125 -3.17 -28.95 17.45
C GLY A 125 -3.06 -28.09 18.70
N PHE A 126 -3.44 -26.82 18.68
CA PHE A 126 -3.47 -25.91 19.83
C PHE A 126 -2.12 -25.36 20.29
N GLY A 127 -1.13 -25.41 19.42
CA GLY A 127 0.21 -24.96 19.72
C GLY A 127 0.45 -23.47 19.43
N VAL A 128 1.65 -23.06 19.78
CA VAL A 128 2.18 -21.71 19.57
C VAL A 128 2.43 -21.50 18.08
N SER A 129 1.87 -20.43 17.51
CA SER A 129 2.30 -19.92 16.21
C SER A 129 3.40 -18.89 16.44
N GLN A 130 4.60 -19.17 16.02
CA GLN A 130 5.71 -18.23 16.05
C GLN A 130 6.03 -17.80 14.62
N THR A 131 5.94 -16.51 14.34
CA THR A 131 6.39 -15.92 13.08
C THR A 131 7.64 -15.11 13.35
N ASP A 132 8.77 -15.58 12.86
CA ASP A 132 10.04 -14.88 12.95
C ASP A 132 10.33 -14.26 11.59
N HIS A 133 10.30 -12.95 11.50
CA HIS A 133 10.76 -12.22 10.32
C HIS A 133 12.19 -11.77 10.59
N ALA A 134 13.17 -12.55 10.12
CA ALA A 134 14.55 -12.09 10.12
C ALA A 134 14.61 -10.83 9.26
N GLY A 135 14.47 -9.67 9.88
CA GLY A 135 14.61 -8.42 9.20
C GLY A 135 13.56 -7.35 9.39
N ILE A 136 12.36 -7.73 9.74
CA ILE A 136 11.31 -6.79 10.16
C ILE A 136 10.77 -7.33 11.47
N CYS A 137 11.18 -6.75 12.57
CA CYS A 137 10.68 -6.87 13.93
C CYS A 137 9.40 -7.61 14.14
N SER A 138 9.31 -8.90 14.11
CA SER A 138 8.18 -9.52 14.77
C SER A 138 8.31 -11.04 14.84
N SER A 139 8.94 -11.54 15.86
CA SER A 139 8.47 -12.82 16.37
C SER A 139 7.16 -12.55 17.09
N GLN A 140 6.09 -13.16 16.67
CA GLN A 140 4.83 -13.17 17.41
C GLN A 140 4.61 -14.58 17.93
N GLU A 141 4.50 -14.69 19.24
CA GLU A 141 4.11 -15.93 19.90
C GLU A 141 2.64 -15.85 20.27
N ARG A 142 1.84 -16.84 19.87
CA ARG A 142 0.42 -16.91 20.16
C ARG A 142 0.09 -18.13 21.01
N SER A 143 -0.65 -17.95 22.08
CA SER A 143 -1.28 -19.03 22.80
C SER A 143 -2.77 -19.08 22.51
N TYR A 144 -3.33 -20.27 22.54
CA TYR A 144 -4.73 -20.50 22.19
C TYR A 144 -5.47 -21.18 23.33
N THR A 145 -6.77 -20.91 23.41
CA THR A 145 -7.69 -21.65 24.28
C THR A 145 -7.89 -23.09 23.77
N SER A 146 -8.46 -23.95 24.57
CA SER A 146 -8.86 -25.32 24.15
C SER A 146 -9.86 -25.32 22.98
N ALA A 147 -10.53 -24.21 22.72
CA ALA A 147 -11.42 -24.01 21.57
C ALA A 147 -10.70 -23.46 20.33
N GLY A 148 -9.38 -23.29 20.35
CA GLY A 148 -8.60 -22.76 19.22
C GLY A 148 -8.64 -21.25 19.06
N MET A 149 -9.16 -20.51 20.04
CA MET A 149 -9.19 -19.03 20.00
C MET A 149 -7.91 -18.45 20.60
N ILE A 150 -7.43 -17.35 20.04
CA ILE A 150 -6.23 -16.65 20.56
C ILE A 150 -6.52 -16.15 21.97
N GLN A 151 -5.71 -16.55 22.94
CA GLN A 151 -5.79 -16.14 24.34
C GLN A 151 -4.73 -15.08 24.68
N GLN A 152 -3.54 -15.19 24.10
CA GLN A 152 -2.45 -14.26 24.28
C GLN A 152 -1.63 -14.13 23.01
N GLU A 153 -1.11 -12.93 22.80
CA GLU A 153 -0.10 -12.64 21.79
C GLU A 153 1.11 -11.98 22.46
N ALA A 154 2.29 -12.51 22.24
CA ALA A 154 3.54 -11.91 22.70
C ALA A 154 4.33 -11.40 21.48
N ASP A 155 4.88 -10.21 21.58
CA ASP A 155 5.78 -9.67 20.55
C ASP A 155 7.23 -10.15 20.75
N ALA A 156 8.13 -9.77 19.82
CA ALA A 156 9.54 -10.13 19.87
C ALA A 156 10.29 -9.66 21.14
N ARG A 157 9.72 -8.72 21.90
CA ARG A 157 10.27 -8.20 23.17
C ARG A 157 9.65 -8.86 24.40
N GLY A 158 8.72 -9.81 24.17
CA GLY A 158 7.99 -10.48 25.25
C GLY A 158 6.85 -9.65 25.86
N ASN A 159 6.41 -8.58 25.18
CA ASN A 159 5.21 -7.86 25.61
C ASN A 159 3.99 -8.70 25.28
N VAL A 160 3.21 -9.02 26.29
CA VAL A 160 2.04 -9.90 26.19
C VAL A 160 0.77 -9.07 26.14
N THR A 161 -0.05 -9.30 25.12
CA THR A 161 -1.43 -8.83 25.04
C THR A 161 -2.36 -10.01 25.33
N ALA A 162 -3.17 -9.90 26.39
CA ALA A 162 -4.17 -10.92 26.74
C ALA A 162 -5.52 -10.58 26.13
N ILE A 163 -6.21 -11.59 25.61
CA ILE A 163 -7.48 -11.47 24.90
C ILE A 163 -8.50 -12.43 25.51
N GLU A 164 -9.59 -11.88 26.01
CA GLU A 164 -10.76 -12.66 26.45
C GLU A 164 -11.82 -12.58 25.35
N THR A 165 -12.36 -13.74 24.97
CA THR A 165 -13.38 -13.84 23.92
C THR A 165 -14.72 -14.29 24.47
N ASP A 166 -15.81 -13.94 23.77
CA ASP A 166 -17.11 -14.52 24.01
C ASP A 166 -17.23 -15.93 23.39
N LEU A 167 -18.40 -16.56 23.52
CA LEU A 167 -18.65 -17.90 22.98
C LEU A 167 -18.61 -17.97 21.44
N ALA A 168 -18.73 -16.83 20.76
CA ALA A 168 -18.60 -16.72 19.30
C ALA A 168 -17.14 -16.46 18.86
N GLY A 169 -16.19 -16.35 19.80
CA GLY A 169 -14.78 -16.08 19.51
C GLY A 169 -14.44 -14.61 19.32
N ARG A 170 -15.37 -13.70 19.60
CA ARG A 170 -15.15 -12.26 19.44
C ARG A 170 -14.48 -11.68 20.67
N PRO A 171 -13.41 -10.85 20.54
CA PRO A 171 -12.72 -10.22 21.67
C PRO A 171 -13.66 -9.31 22.46
N ILE A 172 -13.90 -9.62 23.74
CA ILE A 172 -14.71 -8.78 24.64
C ILE A 172 -13.85 -7.96 25.60
N ARG A 173 -12.62 -8.41 25.83
CA ARG A 173 -11.64 -7.71 26.67
C ARG A 173 -10.24 -7.94 26.11
N THR A 174 -9.51 -6.85 25.92
CA THR A 174 -8.09 -6.88 25.53
C THR A 174 -7.29 -6.15 26.60
N THR A 175 -6.24 -6.79 27.13
CA THR A 175 -5.33 -6.20 28.11
C THR A 175 -3.95 -6.13 27.48
N ASP A 176 -3.40 -4.94 27.30
CA ASP A 176 -2.06 -4.76 26.76
C ASP A 176 -0.96 -5.07 27.80
N ALA A 177 0.29 -5.05 27.36
CA ALA A 177 1.45 -5.35 28.22
C ALA A 177 1.65 -4.37 29.38
N GLN A 178 0.99 -3.21 29.37
CA GLN A 178 1.01 -2.24 30.45
C GLN A 178 -0.16 -2.41 31.43
N GLY A 179 -1.07 -3.35 31.16
CA GLY A 179 -2.28 -3.56 31.94
C GLY A 179 -3.44 -2.64 31.56
N ASN A 180 -3.33 -1.89 30.45
CA ASN A 180 -4.44 -1.09 29.94
C ASN A 180 -5.52 -2.01 29.37
N ILE A 181 -6.76 -1.75 29.74
CA ILE A 181 -7.90 -2.60 29.38
C ILE A 181 -8.79 -1.88 28.38
N THR A 182 -9.08 -2.56 27.27
CA THR A 182 -10.13 -2.17 26.33
C THR A 182 -11.26 -3.19 26.39
N LEU A 183 -12.50 -2.73 26.58
CA LEU A 183 -13.69 -3.57 26.59
C LEU A 183 -14.49 -3.35 25.33
N THR A 184 -14.99 -4.44 24.73
CA THR A 184 -15.83 -4.40 23.53
C THR A 184 -17.13 -5.14 23.82
N ALA A 185 -18.26 -4.46 23.68
CA ALA A 185 -19.59 -5.06 23.65
C ALA A 185 -20.03 -5.20 22.18
N TYR A 186 -20.77 -6.27 21.87
CA TYR A 186 -21.22 -6.55 20.52
C TYR A 186 -22.73 -6.40 20.37
N SER A 187 -23.16 -6.00 19.19
CA SER A 187 -24.56 -5.88 18.85
C SER A 187 -25.19 -7.27 18.67
N PRO A 188 -26.40 -7.52 19.19
CA PRO A 188 -27.09 -8.78 18.99
C PRO A 188 -27.61 -8.97 17.55
N CYS A 189 -27.71 -7.90 16.76
CA CYS A 189 -28.25 -7.98 15.39
C CYS A 189 -27.18 -8.19 14.30
N CYS A 190 -25.93 -7.94 14.60
CA CYS A 190 -24.80 -8.08 13.66
C CYS A 190 -23.52 -8.31 14.47
N ASP A 191 -22.52 -8.98 13.91
CA ASP A 191 -21.26 -9.27 14.60
C ASP A 191 -20.35 -8.05 14.75
N ALA A 192 -20.93 -6.84 14.79
CA ALA A 192 -20.22 -5.58 14.93
C ALA A 192 -20.22 -5.08 16.37
N PRO A 193 -19.18 -4.34 16.81
CA PRO A 193 -19.14 -3.73 18.14
C PRO A 193 -20.31 -2.78 18.35
N SER A 194 -21.03 -2.92 19.46
CA SER A 194 -22.04 -1.93 19.89
C SER A 194 -21.46 -0.81 20.75
N CYS A 195 -20.43 -1.12 21.54
CA CYS A 195 -19.72 -0.11 22.33
C CYS A 195 -18.30 -0.58 22.66
N ILE A 196 -17.34 0.33 22.55
CA ILE A 196 -15.95 0.12 22.94
C ILE A 196 -15.62 1.08 24.07
N THR A 197 -15.06 0.58 25.17
CA THR A 197 -14.54 1.38 26.26
C THR A 197 -13.02 1.29 26.25
N ASN A 198 -12.34 2.42 26.10
CA ASN A 198 -10.89 2.48 26.12
C ASN A 198 -10.32 2.44 27.55
N ALA A 199 -8.99 2.34 27.68
CA ALA A 199 -8.31 2.23 28.97
C ALA A 199 -8.51 3.45 29.90
N LEU A 200 -8.89 4.60 29.37
CA LEU A 200 -9.19 5.82 30.13
C LEU A 200 -10.67 5.90 30.53
N GLY A 201 -11.48 4.89 30.25
CA GLY A 201 -12.91 4.86 30.50
C GLY A 201 -13.75 5.61 29.45
N GLY A 202 -13.14 6.15 28.42
CA GLY A 202 -13.84 6.79 27.32
C GLY A 202 -14.59 5.77 26.45
N THR A 203 -15.83 6.08 26.09
CA THR A 203 -16.70 5.19 25.33
C THR A 203 -16.90 5.66 23.90
N THR A 204 -16.95 4.69 22.95
CA THR A 204 -17.39 4.88 21.57
C THR A 204 -18.45 3.82 21.28
N CYS A 205 -19.68 4.23 21.09
CA CYS A 205 -20.83 3.36 20.85
C CYS A 205 -21.39 3.55 19.44
N TYR A 206 -22.02 2.51 18.92
CA TYR A 206 -22.51 2.46 17.54
C TYR A 206 -23.95 1.94 17.48
N SER A 207 -24.73 2.51 16.60
CA SER A 207 -26.03 1.99 16.20
C SER A 207 -26.00 1.52 14.76
N TYR A 208 -26.74 0.46 14.46
CA TYR A 208 -26.77 -0.20 13.16
C TYR A 208 -28.19 -0.32 12.63
N ASP A 209 -28.33 -0.23 11.30
CA ASP A 209 -29.59 -0.57 10.64
C ASP A 209 -29.78 -2.10 10.53
N ILE A 210 -30.93 -2.49 9.99
CA ILE A 210 -31.30 -3.90 9.80
C ILE A 210 -30.37 -4.68 8.82
N ARG A 211 -29.55 -3.95 8.04
CA ARG A 211 -28.54 -4.52 7.12
C ARG A 211 -27.14 -4.56 7.75
N GLY A 212 -27.01 -4.18 9.03
CA GLY A 212 -25.74 -4.14 9.74
C GLY A 212 -24.85 -2.93 9.38
N ARG A 213 -25.37 -1.90 8.72
CA ARG A 213 -24.60 -0.69 8.40
C ARG A 213 -24.65 0.27 9.57
N LYS A 214 -23.51 0.91 9.91
CA LYS A 214 -23.40 1.89 10.99
C LYS A 214 -24.24 3.15 10.67
N ILE A 215 -25.26 3.44 11.49
CA ILE A 215 -26.11 4.62 11.33
C ILE A 215 -25.83 5.70 12.37
N ALA A 216 -25.22 5.37 13.49
CA ALA A 216 -24.77 6.37 14.46
C ALA A 216 -23.46 5.94 15.15
N GLU A 217 -22.72 6.94 15.59
CA GLU A 217 -21.52 6.83 16.40
C GLU A 217 -21.55 7.91 17.48
N TYR A 218 -21.37 7.54 18.74
CA TYR A 218 -21.49 8.45 19.88
C TYR A 218 -20.73 7.93 21.10
N GLY A 219 -20.57 8.76 22.11
CA GLY A 219 -19.88 8.42 23.34
C GLY A 219 -18.90 9.49 23.81
N THR A 220 -18.25 9.25 24.94
CA THR A 220 -17.35 10.23 25.56
C THR A 220 -15.99 10.34 24.85
N ALA A 221 -15.62 9.38 24.01
CA ALA A 221 -14.34 9.35 23.29
C ALA A 221 -14.47 9.78 21.81
N VAL A 222 -15.67 10.10 21.34
CA VAL A 222 -15.92 10.42 19.92
C VAL A 222 -16.94 11.55 19.79
N GLN A 223 -16.83 12.33 18.71
CA GLN A 223 -17.86 13.33 18.36
C GLN A 223 -19.08 12.60 17.76
N PRO A 224 -20.30 12.86 18.30
CA PRO A 224 -21.50 12.20 17.80
C PRO A 224 -21.73 12.46 16.32
N SER A 225 -22.10 11.41 15.59
CA SER A 225 -22.34 11.46 14.13
C SER A 225 -23.45 10.48 13.72
N CYS A 226 -24.25 10.88 12.73
CA CYS A 226 -25.26 10.03 12.10
C CYS A 226 -24.97 9.83 10.63
N PHE A 227 -25.30 8.64 10.12
CA PHE A 227 -25.07 8.23 8.74
C PHE A 227 -26.37 7.72 8.12
N ALA A 228 -26.66 8.14 6.90
CA ALA A 228 -27.76 7.56 6.12
C ALA A 228 -27.25 7.02 4.79
N TYR A 229 -27.93 6.02 4.29
CA TYR A 229 -27.50 5.27 3.09
C TYR A 229 -28.71 5.09 2.15
N ASP A 230 -28.40 5.00 0.86
CA ASP A 230 -29.38 4.56 -0.11
C ASP A 230 -29.56 3.02 -0.13
N GLU A 231 -30.44 2.57 -1.03
CA GLU A 231 -30.71 1.13 -1.20
C GLU A 231 -29.50 0.34 -1.69
N ALA A 232 -28.58 0.97 -2.42
CA ALA A 232 -27.31 0.39 -2.90
C ALA A 232 -26.21 0.38 -1.83
N GLY A 233 -26.45 0.95 -0.63
CA GLY A 233 -25.48 1.00 0.46
C GLY A 233 -24.51 2.17 0.39
N ARG A 234 -24.73 3.16 -0.48
CA ARG A 234 -23.89 4.35 -0.59
C ARG A 234 -24.31 5.40 0.43
N LEU A 235 -23.33 6.08 1.04
CA LEU A 235 -23.57 7.14 2.02
C LEU A 235 -24.29 8.34 1.37
N THR A 236 -25.51 8.66 1.79
CA THR A 236 -26.29 9.79 1.29
C THR A 236 -26.27 11.00 2.21
N SER A 237 -26.07 10.79 3.52
CA SER A 237 -25.85 11.90 4.45
C SER A 237 -24.94 11.52 5.61
N LEU A 238 -24.20 12.51 6.08
CA LEU A 238 -23.43 12.50 7.33
C LEU A 238 -23.84 13.74 8.12
N THR A 239 -24.36 13.52 9.30
CA THR A 239 -24.68 14.59 10.26
C THR A 239 -23.71 14.52 11.41
N THR A 240 -23.01 15.61 11.72
CA THR A 240 -22.10 15.73 12.86
C THR A 240 -22.66 16.72 13.87
N PHE A 241 -22.46 16.45 15.15
CA PHE A 241 -22.98 17.27 16.24
C PHE A 241 -21.83 17.86 17.04
N ARG A 242 -21.96 19.11 17.49
CA ARG A 242 -20.93 19.77 18.27
C ARG A 242 -20.89 19.18 19.68
N ALA A 243 -19.66 18.90 20.17
CA ALA A 243 -19.46 18.22 21.46
C ALA A 243 -19.98 19.02 22.68
N ASN A 244 -20.13 20.34 22.55
CA ASN A 244 -20.57 21.23 23.64
C ASN A 244 -22.08 21.44 23.68
N GLU A 245 -22.83 20.84 22.74
CA GLU A 245 -24.28 21.01 22.61
C GLU A 245 -24.96 19.64 22.75
N GLY A 246 -25.67 19.43 23.85
CA GLY A 246 -26.46 18.22 24.10
C GLY A 246 -25.66 17.01 24.67
N ASP A 247 -26.38 15.92 24.87
CA ASP A 247 -25.83 14.68 25.40
C ASP A 247 -25.02 13.91 24.31
N ILE A 248 -23.75 13.66 24.59
CA ILE A 248 -22.85 12.92 23.70
C ILE A 248 -22.86 11.42 23.97
N THR A 249 -23.52 10.99 25.06
CA THR A 249 -23.49 9.58 25.51
C THR A 249 -24.68 8.76 25.03
N THR A 250 -25.66 9.41 24.41
CA THR A 250 -26.85 8.78 23.85
C THR A 250 -26.85 8.81 22.32
N ASP A 251 -27.58 7.88 21.70
CA ASP A 251 -27.74 7.80 20.24
C ASP A 251 -28.29 9.14 19.68
N PRO A 252 -27.53 9.81 18.81
CA PRO A 252 -27.88 11.12 18.27
C PRO A 252 -28.93 11.08 17.15
N SER A 253 -29.49 9.94 16.78
CA SER A 253 -30.39 9.77 15.63
C SER A 253 -31.65 10.65 15.68
N ASN A 254 -32.08 11.07 16.88
CA ASN A 254 -33.24 11.94 17.08
C ASN A 254 -32.87 13.44 17.22
N ARG A 255 -31.60 13.80 17.13
CA ARG A 255 -31.16 15.19 17.22
C ARG A 255 -31.37 15.93 15.89
N THR A 256 -31.68 17.21 15.97
CA THR A 256 -31.96 18.07 14.79
C THR A 256 -31.00 19.26 14.67
N ASP A 257 -30.05 19.37 15.60
CA ASP A 257 -29.09 20.47 15.74
C ASP A 257 -27.72 20.18 15.08
N GLY A 258 -27.65 19.16 14.25
CA GLY A 258 -26.40 18.74 13.59
C GLY A 258 -26.15 19.41 12.24
N ASP A 259 -24.88 19.52 11.90
CA ASP A 259 -24.38 19.97 10.60
C ASP A 259 -24.41 18.79 9.60
N THR A 260 -25.26 18.86 8.59
CA THR A 260 -25.47 17.76 7.64
C THR A 260 -24.78 18.00 6.31
N THR A 261 -23.94 17.05 5.90
CA THR A 261 -23.38 16.95 4.56
C THR A 261 -24.13 15.86 3.78
N THR A 262 -24.54 16.15 2.54
CA THR A 262 -25.29 15.20 1.70
C THR A 262 -24.57 14.88 0.41
N TRP A 263 -24.79 13.67 -0.11
CA TRP A 263 -24.27 13.17 -1.38
C TRP A 263 -25.40 12.76 -2.32
N LEU A 264 -25.27 13.13 -3.58
CA LEU A 264 -26.14 12.72 -4.66
C LEU A 264 -25.34 11.87 -5.64
N TYR A 265 -25.91 10.73 -6.01
CA TYR A 265 -25.30 9.78 -6.94
C TYR A 265 -26.12 9.62 -8.21
N ASP A 266 -25.46 9.35 -9.31
CA ASP A 266 -26.09 8.88 -10.53
C ASP A 266 -26.73 7.50 -10.29
N THR A 267 -28.00 7.35 -10.65
CA THR A 267 -28.74 6.11 -10.38
C THR A 267 -28.29 4.93 -11.24
N ALA A 268 -27.77 5.20 -12.44
CA ALA A 268 -27.37 4.15 -13.38
C ALA A 268 -25.92 3.69 -13.14
N THR A 269 -25.01 4.64 -12.89
CA THR A 269 -23.57 4.36 -12.79
C THR A 269 -23.08 4.28 -11.34
N GLY A 270 -23.83 4.83 -10.38
CA GLY A 270 -23.41 4.91 -9.00
C GLY A 270 -22.37 6.00 -8.70
N LEU A 271 -22.00 6.81 -9.68
CA LEU A 271 -21.01 7.87 -9.54
C LEU A 271 -21.55 9.06 -8.74
N GLU A 272 -20.71 9.66 -7.90
CA GLU A 272 -21.05 10.85 -7.12
C GLU A 272 -21.22 12.07 -8.04
N LEU A 273 -22.42 12.63 -8.09
CA LEU A 273 -22.72 13.84 -8.88
C LEU A 273 -22.56 15.13 -8.07
N LYS A 274 -22.87 15.09 -6.78
CA LYS A 274 -22.87 16.29 -5.96
C LYS A 274 -22.65 15.96 -4.48
N LYS A 275 -21.82 16.76 -3.83
CA LYS A 275 -21.68 16.81 -2.37
C LYS A 275 -22.11 18.20 -1.92
N THR A 276 -23.06 18.29 -0.98
CA THR A 276 -23.54 19.56 -0.41
C THR A 276 -23.20 19.60 1.07
N TYR A 277 -22.58 20.67 1.51
CA TYR A 277 -22.17 20.89 2.90
C TYR A 277 -23.31 21.57 3.69
N ALA A 278 -23.18 21.61 5.03
CA ALA A 278 -24.19 22.17 5.93
C ALA A 278 -24.46 23.66 5.68
N ASP A 279 -23.48 24.41 5.20
CA ASP A 279 -23.61 25.82 4.81
C ASP A 279 -24.31 26.05 3.46
N GLY A 280 -24.76 24.98 2.79
CA GLY A 280 -25.35 25.00 1.47
C GLY A 280 -24.37 25.07 0.30
N SER A 281 -23.08 25.27 0.58
CA SER A 281 -22.04 25.19 -0.44
C SER A 281 -21.95 23.77 -1.02
N CYS A 282 -21.54 23.64 -2.28
CA CYS A 282 -21.51 22.34 -2.92
C CYS A 282 -20.33 22.14 -3.87
N VAL A 283 -20.01 20.88 -4.07
CA VAL A 283 -19.09 20.41 -5.10
C VAL A 283 -19.88 19.52 -6.06
N SER A 284 -19.84 19.82 -7.36
CA SER A 284 -20.54 19.04 -8.40
C SER A 284 -19.55 18.42 -9.37
N LYS A 285 -19.86 17.22 -9.82
CA LYS A 285 -19.03 16.43 -10.73
C LYS A 285 -19.84 16.01 -11.96
N THR A 286 -19.20 16.00 -13.11
CA THR A 286 -19.74 15.34 -14.32
C THR A 286 -18.73 14.35 -14.86
N TYR A 287 -19.23 13.37 -15.60
CA TYR A 287 -18.42 12.27 -16.11
C TYR A 287 -18.59 12.13 -17.62
N ASP A 288 -17.61 11.55 -18.26
CA ASP A 288 -17.70 11.18 -19.68
C ASP A 288 -18.39 9.80 -19.84
N ARG A 289 -18.53 9.36 -21.10
CA ARG A 289 -19.15 8.06 -21.45
C ARG A 289 -18.39 6.84 -20.93
N LEU A 290 -17.15 7.02 -20.47
CA LEU A 290 -16.30 5.97 -19.89
C LEU A 290 -16.24 6.07 -18.37
N ASN A 291 -17.14 6.84 -17.76
CA ASN A 291 -17.23 7.07 -16.32
C ASN A 291 -15.99 7.77 -15.72
N ARG A 292 -15.20 8.50 -16.53
CA ARG A 292 -14.07 9.29 -16.06
C ARG A 292 -14.55 10.71 -15.71
N LEU A 293 -13.96 11.31 -14.67
CA LEU A 293 -14.30 12.67 -14.23
C LEU A 293 -14.04 13.68 -15.36
N LYS A 294 -15.10 14.34 -15.85
CA LYS A 294 -15.02 15.33 -16.91
C LYS A 294 -14.92 16.75 -16.37
N THR A 295 -15.78 17.10 -15.41
CA THR A 295 -15.71 18.40 -14.75
C THR A 295 -15.91 18.27 -13.25
N LEU A 296 -15.26 19.17 -12.52
CA LEU A 296 -15.42 19.37 -11.08
C LEU A 296 -15.72 20.85 -10.84
N THR A 297 -16.93 21.17 -10.35
CA THR A 297 -17.28 22.53 -9.96
C THR A 297 -17.18 22.67 -8.46
N ARG A 298 -16.31 23.57 -7.98
CA ARG A 298 -16.09 23.84 -6.56
C ARG A 298 -17.11 24.85 -6.03
N ALA A 299 -17.25 24.97 -4.72
CA ALA A 299 -18.17 25.87 -4.04
C ALA A 299 -18.04 27.36 -4.48
N ARG A 300 -16.84 27.79 -4.88
CA ARG A 300 -16.57 29.14 -5.42
C ARG A 300 -16.99 29.32 -6.87
N GLY A 301 -17.60 28.31 -7.51
CA GLY A 301 -18.04 28.36 -8.90
C GLY A 301 -16.94 28.08 -9.94
N ILE A 302 -15.70 27.87 -9.52
CA ILE A 302 -14.60 27.52 -10.43
C ILE A 302 -14.82 26.10 -10.94
N VAL A 303 -14.83 25.96 -12.27
CA VAL A 303 -14.94 24.67 -12.96
C VAL A 303 -13.57 24.20 -13.38
N THR A 304 -13.17 23.04 -12.88
CA THR A 304 -12.00 22.30 -13.36
C THR A 304 -12.45 21.30 -14.41
N THR A 305 -11.84 21.34 -15.58
CA THR A 305 -12.13 20.45 -16.71
C THR A 305 -10.95 19.51 -16.97
N TYR A 306 -11.26 18.22 -17.09
CA TYR A 306 -10.30 17.15 -17.35
C TYR A 306 -10.48 16.64 -18.78
N GLN A 307 -9.39 16.53 -19.54
CA GLN A 307 -9.38 15.98 -20.88
C GLN A 307 -8.49 14.75 -20.94
N TYR A 308 -8.93 13.76 -21.69
CA TYR A 308 -8.27 12.47 -21.79
C TYR A 308 -7.94 12.13 -23.24
N ALA A 309 -6.81 11.45 -23.43
CA ALA A 309 -6.43 10.91 -24.73
C ALA A 309 -7.51 9.94 -25.24
N PRO A 310 -8.02 10.12 -26.47
CA PRO A 310 -9.12 9.27 -26.97
C PRO A 310 -8.71 7.79 -27.14
N ALA A 311 -7.46 7.53 -27.52
CA ALA A 311 -6.96 6.19 -27.80
C ALA A 311 -6.60 5.42 -26.54
N THR A 312 -5.89 6.05 -25.63
CA THR A 312 -5.22 5.40 -24.48
C THR A 312 -5.93 5.66 -23.16
N GLY A 313 -6.65 6.77 -23.04
CA GLY A 313 -7.41 7.12 -21.85
C GLY A 313 -6.63 7.87 -20.79
N GLU A 314 -5.34 8.16 -20.97
CA GLU A 314 -4.55 8.99 -20.07
C GLU A 314 -5.07 10.43 -20.01
N LEU A 315 -4.90 11.09 -18.86
CA LEU A 315 -5.22 12.49 -18.64
C LEU A 315 -4.21 13.36 -19.39
N VAL A 316 -4.66 14.16 -20.36
CA VAL A 316 -3.77 15.02 -21.17
C VAL A 316 -3.85 16.49 -20.81
N SER A 317 -4.95 16.94 -20.17
CA SER A 317 -5.07 18.34 -19.75
C SER A 317 -6.00 18.50 -18.55
N VAL A 318 -5.65 19.45 -17.67
CA VAL A 318 -6.49 19.96 -16.60
C VAL A 318 -6.53 21.49 -16.73
N SER A 319 -7.74 22.05 -16.98
CA SER A 319 -7.94 23.48 -17.12
C SER A 319 -8.96 24.01 -16.12
N HIS A 320 -8.90 25.31 -15.83
CA HIS A 320 -9.74 25.99 -14.87
C HIS A 320 -10.48 27.16 -15.51
N SER A 321 -11.73 27.41 -15.11
CA SER A 321 -12.57 28.48 -15.67
C SER A 321 -12.15 29.90 -15.25
N ASP A 322 -11.22 30.04 -14.35
CA ASP A 322 -10.66 31.30 -13.85
C ASP A 322 -9.44 31.80 -14.64
N ASN A 323 -9.16 31.20 -15.81
CA ASN A 323 -8.03 31.47 -16.67
C ASN A 323 -6.65 31.14 -16.06
N THR A 324 -6.59 30.37 -14.98
CA THR A 324 -5.35 29.77 -14.53
C THR A 324 -4.77 28.93 -15.68
N GLN A 325 -3.47 29.02 -15.92
CA GLN A 325 -2.79 28.23 -16.95
C GLN A 325 -3.09 26.74 -16.78
N PRO A 326 -3.45 26.03 -17.84
CA PRO A 326 -3.75 24.62 -17.76
C PRO A 326 -2.49 23.78 -17.50
N TRP A 327 -2.68 22.66 -16.85
CA TRP A 327 -1.68 21.60 -16.78
C TRP A 327 -1.83 20.73 -18.02
N LEU A 328 -0.71 20.47 -18.70
CA LEU A 328 -0.64 19.62 -19.88
C LEU A 328 0.29 18.46 -19.62
N TYR A 329 -0.17 17.27 -20.01
CA TYR A 329 0.55 16.02 -19.80
C TYR A 329 0.80 15.31 -21.12
N SER A 330 1.97 14.68 -21.28
CA SER A 330 2.22 13.75 -22.35
C SER A 330 2.82 12.45 -21.84
N TYR A 331 2.62 11.39 -22.62
CA TYR A 331 2.96 10.03 -22.22
C TYR A 331 3.64 9.30 -23.36
N ASN A 332 4.52 8.34 -23.02
CA ASN A 332 4.99 7.38 -23.99
C ASN A 332 3.87 6.34 -24.30
N HIS A 333 4.12 5.44 -25.23
CA HIS A 333 3.13 4.42 -25.62
C HIS A 333 2.79 3.44 -24.48
N LEU A 334 3.66 3.28 -23.47
CA LEU A 334 3.39 2.46 -22.28
C LEU A 334 2.49 3.17 -21.24
N GLY A 335 2.21 4.48 -21.42
CA GLY A 335 1.45 5.29 -20.48
C GLY A 335 2.30 5.89 -19.36
N GLN A 336 3.62 5.86 -19.48
CA GLN A 336 4.51 6.56 -18.57
C GLN A 336 4.56 8.04 -18.95
N MET A 337 4.42 8.93 -17.98
CA MET A 337 4.43 10.38 -18.19
C MET A 337 5.83 10.83 -18.64
N ILE A 338 5.92 11.51 -19.78
CA ILE A 338 7.18 12.04 -20.30
C ILE A 338 7.29 13.56 -20.14
N THR A 339 6.16 14.29 -20.10
CA THR A 339 6.17 15.72 -19.78
C THR A 339 4.97 16.12 -18.94
N VAL A 340 5.17 17.12 -18.10
CA VAL A 340 4.10 17.93 -17.50
C VAL A 340 4.46 19.38 -17.62
N SER A 341 3.53 20.23 -18.08
CA SER A 341 3.71 21.67 -18.22
C SER A 341 2.61 22.41 -17.48
N ASP A 342 2.99 23.47 -16.78
CA ASP A 342 2.10 24.39 -16.08
C ASP A 342 2.57 25.84 -16.20
N ALA A 343 2.04 26.75 -15.37
CA ALA A 343 2.44 28.16 -15.34
C ALA A 343 3.90 28.39 -14.93
N LEU A 344 4.54 27.45 -14.24
CA LEU A 344 5.90 27.57 -13.72
C LEU A 344 6.95 27.06 -14.72
N GLY A 345 6.53 26.24 -15.69
CA GLY A 345 7.41 25.69 -16.71
C GLY A 345 7.05 24.26 -17.12
N THR A 346 8.03 23.53 -17.62
CA THR A 346 7.88 22.14 -18.07
C THR A 346 8.83 21.25 -17.29
N ARG A 347 8.31 20.06 -16.87
CA ARG A 347 9.11 18.95 -16.37
C ARG A 347 9.11 17.83 -17.37
N GLU A 348 10.29 17.26 -17.60
CA GLU A 348 10.52 16.13 -18.49
C GLU A 348 11.02 14.93 -17.68
N PHE A 349 10.47 13.76 -17.99
CA PHE A 349 10.80 12.49 -17.33
C PHE A 349 11.37 11.52 -18.35
N SER A 350 12.44 10.83 -17.97
CA SER A 350 12.96 9.69 -18.71
C SER A 350 13.02 8.45 -17.84
N TYR A 351 13.04 7.29 -18.49
CA TYR A 351 12.98 6.00 -17.86
C TYR A 351 14.13 5.12 -18.33
N ASP A 352 14.60 4.24 -17.47
CA ASP A 352 15.64 3.28 -17.82
C ASP A 352 15.05 2.08 -18.59
N ALA A 353 15.91 1.14 -18.97
CA ALA A 353 15.52 -0.06 -19.72
C ALA A 353 14.51 -0.96 -18.97
N TYR A 354 14.36 -0.80 -17.65
CA TYR A 354 13.39 -1.52 -16.83
C TYR A 354 12.11 -0.73 -16.57
N GLY A 355 11.98 0.49 -17.15
CA GLY A 355 10.82 1.36 -16.95
C GLY A 355 10.81 2.13 -15.65
N ARG A 356 11.94 2.16 -14.91
CA ARG A 356 12.08 2.96 -13.68
C ARG A 356 12.44 4.40 -14.02
N SER A 357 12.06 5.36 -13.17
CA SER A 357 12.48 6.77 -13.32
C SER A 357 14.01 6.86 -13.41
N GLN A 358 14.52 7.44 -14.48
CA GLN A 358 15.95 7.66 -14.68
C GLN A 358 16.35 9.11 -14.47
N GLN A 359 15.53 10.01 -15.00
CA GLN A 359 15.79 11.44 -14.90
C GLN A 359 14.48 12.23 -14.88
N ASP A 360 14.48 13.26 -14.04
CA ASP A 360 13.46 14.29 -13.93
C ASP A 360 14.14 15.65 -14.10
N THR A 361 13.75 16.39 -15.12
CA THR A 361 14.33 17.71 -15.44
C THR A 361 13.23 18.77 -15.45
N SER A 362 13.42 19.82 -14.70
CA SER A 362 12.52 20.99 -14.66
C SER A 362 13.13 22.16 -15.43
N PHE A 363 12.35 22.70 -16.37
CA PHE A 363 12.65 23.90 -17.14
C PHE A 363 11.63 24.98 -16.78
N GLY A 364 12.11 26.16 -16.37
CA GLY A 364 11.21 27.27 -15.99
C GLY A 364 11.89 28.24 -15.05
N THR A 365 11.18 28.70 -14.02
CA THR A 365 11.69 29.70 -13.06
C THR A 365 12.94 29.21 -12.34
N VAL A 366 13.02 27.90 -12.06
CA VAL A 366 14.21 27.26 -11.50
C VAL A 366 14.51 26.03 -12.35
N GLU A 367 15.67 26.04 -12.99
CA GLU A 367 16.16 24.88 -13.71
C GLU A 367 16.76 23.88 -12.72
N SER A 368 16.28 22.65 -12.75
CA SER A 368 16.78 21.57 -11.91
C SER A 368 16.71 20.23 -12.64
N SER A 369 17.62 19.33 -12.28
CA SER A 369 17.60 17.95 -12.79
C SER A 369 17.95 16.97 -11.68
N ILE A 370 17.16 15.91 -11.56
CA ILE A 370 17.41 14.78 -10.67
C ILE A 370 17.63 13.56 -11.54
N GLN A 371 18.78 12.93 -11.42
CA GLN A 371 19.10 11.66 -12.08
C GLN A 371 19.23 10.57 -11.02
N GLU A 372 18.44 9.50 -11.16
CA GLU A 372 18.41 8.38 -10.23
C GLU A 372 19.35 7.25 -10.70
N LYS A 373 19.94 6.53 -9.72
CA LYS A 373 20.75 5.34 -9.95
C LYS A 373 20.16 4.17 -9.15
N TYR A 374 20.28 2.97 -9.72
CA TYR A 374 19.76 1.77 -9.11
C TYR A 374 20.85 0.70 -8.97
N ASP A 375 20.76 -0.09 -7.91
CA ASP A 375 21.61 -1.26 -7.70
C ASP A 375 21.13 -2.46 -8.54
N SER A 376 21.85 -3.58 -8.45
CA SER A 376 21.50 -4.82 -9.14
C SER A 376 20.21 -5.46 -8.66
N PHE A 377 19.68 -5.05 -7.51
CA PHE A 377 18.39 -5.49 -6.97
C PHE A 377 17.23 -4.56 -7.37
N GLY A 378 17.51 -3.52 -8.16
CA GLY A 378 16.51 -2.54 -8.57
C GLY A 378 16.18 -1.49 -7.51
N ARG A 379 16.93 -1.43 -6.40
CA ARG A 379 16.73 -0.44 -5.34
C ARG A 379 17.45 0.86 -5.70
N PRO A 380 16.88 2.06 -5.35
CA PRO A 380 17.58 3.32 -5.53
C PRO A 380 18.91 3.31 -4.75
N CYS A 381 20.05 3.42 -5.42
CA CYS A 381 21.36 3.42 -4.78
C CYS A 381 22.09 4.76 -4.86
N GLY A 382 21.43 5.78 -5.34
CA GLY A 382 21.96 7.13 -5.39
C GLY A 382 21.22 8.03 -6.36
N TYR A 383 21.44 9.32 -6.25
CA TYR A 383 20.94 10.29 -7.22
C TYR A 383 21.91 11.43 -7.40
N ARG A 384 21.81 12.09 -8.55
CA ARG A 384 22.50 13.32 -8.88
C ARG A 384 21.49 14.44 -8.97
N LEU A 385 21.64 15.44 -8.12
CA LEU A 385 20.83 16.65 -8.14
C LEU A 385 21.63 17.79 -8.76
N MET A 386 21.05 18.49 -9.72
CA MET A 386 21.53 19.76 -10.27
C MET A 386 20.47 20.85 -10.04
N ILE A 387 20.86 22.00 -9.55
CA ILE A 387 20.03 23.20 -9.42
C ILE A 387 20.81 24.37 -10.07
N GLY A 388 20.36 24.79 -11.23
CA GLY A 388 21.13 25.71 -12.08
C GLY A 388 22.50 25.11 -12.42
N THR A 389 23.57 25.80 -12.05
CA THR A 389 24.95 25.33 -12.26
C THR A 389 25.51 24.49 -11.11
N ARG A 390 24.78 24.37 -9.98
CA ARG A 390 25.25 23.67 -8.79
C ARG A 390 24.86 22.20 -8.86
N THR A 391 25.85 21.32 -8.74
CA THR A 391 25.64 19.86 -8.66
C THR A 391 25.86 19.40 -7.22
N VAL A 392 24.93 18.59 -6.72
CA VAL A 392 25.06 17.82 -5.48
C VAL A 392 24.81 16.36 -5.85
N GLN A 393 25.78 15.50 -5.57
CA GLN A 393 25.65 14.07 -5.90
C GLN A 393 25.69 13.23 -4.63
N TYR A 394 24.67 12.40 -4.44
CA TYR A 394 24.72 11.30 -3.48
C TYR A 394 25.28 10.09 -4.23
N SER A 395 26.46 9.63 -3.82
CA SER A 395 27.18 8.61 -4.58
C SER A 395 26.84 7.19 -4.22
N HIS A 396 26.37 6.96 -2.98
CA HIS A 396 26.00 5.61 -2.50
C HIS A 396 24.95 5.66 -1.43
N LEU A 397 23.95 4.78 -1.62
CA LEU A 397 23.03 4.30 -0.61
C LEU A 397 23.36 2.81 -0.41
N ASP A 398 23.88 2.44 0.76
CA ASP A 398 24.09 1.04 1.12
C ASP A 398 22.89 0.57 1.94
N TYR A 399 22.48 -0.67 1.68
CA TYR A 399 21.36 -1.30 2.35
C TYR A 399 21.83 -2.53 3.12
N ASP A 400 21.20 -2.81 4.25
CA ASP A 400 21.36 -4.09 4.93
C ASP A 400 20.54 -5.19 4.23
N HIS A 401 20.61 -6.40 4.79
CA HIS A 401 19.86 -7.56 4.30
C HIS A 401 18.33 -7.43 4.46
N LYS A 402 17.87 -6.40 5.18
CA LYS A 402 16.48 -6.06 5.46
C LYS A 402 15.95 -4.94 4.56
N ASP A 403 16.71 -4.53 3.57
CA ASP A 403 16.46 -3.37 2.69
C ASP A 403 16.41 -2.02 3.44
N ALA A 404 16.94 -1.94 4.68
CA ALA A 404 17.08 -0.69 5.41
C ALA A 404 18.36 0.05 4.98
N ILE A 405 18.28 1.36 4.82
CA ILE A 405 19.45 2.20 4.48
C ILE A 405 20.38 2.26 5.68
N ILE A 406 21.62 1.80 5.51
CA ILE A 406 22.65 1.82 6.57
C ILE A 406 23.73 2.88 6.35
N ARG A 407 23.88 3.37 5.11
CA ARG A 407 24.92 4.35 4.77
C ARG A 407 24.47 5.24 3.62
N VAL A 408 24.79 6.54 3.73
CA VAL A 408 24.67 7.50 2.62
C VAL A 408 25.95 8.31 2.52
N ASN A 409 26.61 8.23 1.38
CA ASN A 409 27.75 9.05 1.03
C ASN A 409 27.28 10.27 0.23
N LEU A 410 27.70 11.45 0.64
CA LEU A 410 27.45 12.69 -0.07
C LEU A 410 28.76 13.20 -0.68
N GLU A 411 28.76 13.50 -1.97
CA GLU A 411 29.95 14.03 -2.66
C GLU A 411 30.43 15.31 -1.98
N GLY A 412 31.74 15.39 -1.71
CA GLY A 412 32.38 16.53 -1.02
C GLY A 412 32.40 16.39 0.51
N LEU A 413 31.91 15.29 1.08
CA LEU A 413 32.10 14.94 2.48
C LEU A 413 33.00 13.72 2.60
N ASP A 414 34.00 13.78 3.50
CA ASP A 414 34.98 12.69 3.71
C ASP A 414 34.38 11.51 4.48
N THR A 415 33.34 11.76 5.26
CA THR A 415 32.69 10.76 6.09
C THR A 415 31.20 10.64 5.72
N PRO A 416 30.62 9.42 5.71
CA PRO A 416 29.23 9.19 5.39
C PRO A 416 28.29 9.51 6.56
N PHE A 417 26.99 9.64 6.26
CA PHE A 417 25.94 9.37 7.23
C PHE A 417 25.82 7.87 7.42
N THR A 418 25.66 7.39 8.67
CA THR A 418 25.44 5.97 8.96
C THR A 418 24.25 5.79 9.90
N TRP A 419 23.43 4.77 9.61
CA TRP A 419 22.28 4.37 10.41
C TRP A 419 22.57 3.02 11.06
N GLU A 420 22.29 2.91 12.34
CA GLU A 420 22.30 1.69 13.11
C GLU A 420 20.91 1.38 13.63
N TYR A 421 20.42 0.21 13.35
CA TYR A 421 19.10 -0.26 13.77
C TYR A 421 19.20 -1.27 14.90
N ASP A 422 18.20 -1.31 15.75
CA ASP A 422 18.05 -2.35 16.75
C ASP A 422 17.69 -3.68 16.07
N GLU A 423 18.41 -4.74 16.35
CA GLU A 423 18.25 -6.04 15.69
C GLU A 423 16.89 -6.67 15.91
N THR A 424 16.28 -6.42 17.05
CA THR A 424 14.99 -7.00 17.45
C THR A 424 13.81 -6.17 16.95
N SER A 425 13.89 -4.84 17.03
CA SER A 425 12.79 -3.94 16.70
C SER A 425 12.93 -3.28 15.33
N SER A 426 14.08 -3.37 14.67
CA SER A 426 14.47 -2.63 13.47
C SER A 426 14.26 -1.09 13.59
N PHE A 427 14.12 -0.58 14.82
CA PHE A 427 14.02 0.85 15.05
C PHE A 427 15.38 1.50 14.95
N LEU A 428 15.40 2.74 14.45
CA LEU A 428 16.62 3.52 14.37
C LEU A 428 17.20 3.76 15.77
N LYS A 429 18.33 3.12 16.08
CA LYS A 429 19.03 3.26 17.34
C LYS A 429 19.99 4.44 17.32
N GLN A 430 20.74 4.58 16.22
CA GLN A 430 21.75 5.61 16.09
C GLN A 430 21.82 6.14 14.66
N LEU A 431 22.03 7.44 14.52
CA LEU A 431 22.39 8.12 13.28
C LEU A 431 23.68 8.92 13.53
N SER A 432 24.76 8.58 12.81
CA SER A 432 26.01 9.31 12.85
C SER A 432 26.11 10.27 11.66
N TYR A 433 26.48 11.50 11.91
CA TYR A 433 26.62 12.57 10.92
C TYR A 433 28.09 12.74 10.49
N PRO A 434 28.33 13.24 9.26
CA PRO A 434 29.71 13.46 8.76
C PRO A 434 30.55 14.42 9.61
N ASN A 435 29.94 15.29 10.37
CA ASN A 435 30.63 16.24 11.26
C ASN A 435 30.99 15.64 12.63
N GLY A 436 30.80 14.33 12.82
CA GLY A 436 31.08 13.63 14.06
C GLY A 436 29.95 13.66 15.09
N MET A 437 28.88 14.41 14.83
CA MET A 437 27.71 14.42 15.72
C MET A 437 26.99 13.05 15.64
N VAL A 438 26.51 12.57 16.78
CA VAL A 438 25.77 11.31 16.88
C VAL A 438 24.40 11.59 17.52
N ARG A 439 23.35 11.22 16.81
CA ARG A 439 22.00 11.19 17.33
C ARG A 439 21.68 9.79 17.84
N ARG A 440 21.24 9.67 19.09
CA ARG A 440 20.75 8.40 19.69
C ARG A 440 19.29 8.49 19.99
N ASN A 441 18.55 7.46 19.58
CA ASN A 441 17.15 7.31 19.88
C ASN A 441 16.96 6.24 20.96
N THR A 442 16.11 6.51 21.92
CA THR A 442 15.61 5.49 22.86
C THR A 442 14.11 5.34 22.71
N TYR A 443 13.62 4.13 22.93
CA TYR A 443 12.22 3.81 22.75
C TYR A 443 11.63 3.28 24.05
N HIS A 444 10.35 3.54 24.24
CA HIS A 444 9.63 2.99 25.40
C HIS A 444 9.61 1.45 25.25
N PRO A 445 10.03 0.69 26.29
CA PRO A 445 10.24 -0.74 26.17
C PRO A 445 8.97 -1.54 25.81
N GLN A 446 7.80 -1.03 26.16
CA GLN A 446 6.51 -1.71 25.97
C GLN A 446 5.66 -1.10 24.84
N LEU A 447 5.73 0.24 24.63
CA LEU A 447 4.85 0.92 23.66
C LEU A 447 5.48 1.12 22.29
N TYR A 448 6.76 0.83 22.13
CA TYR A 448 7.52 1.11 20.89
C TYR A 448 7.52 2.59 20.47
N LEU A 449 7.07 3.48 21.34
CA LEU A 449 7.09 4.92 21.11
C LEU A 449 8.49 5.46 21.36
N LEU A 450 8.89 6.44 20.55
CA LEU A 450 10.14 7.17 20.76
C LEU A 450 10.09 7.88 22.13
N ALA A 451 10.98 7.46 23.04
CA ALA A 451 11.04 8.00 24.41
C ALA A 451 11.95 9.22 24.51
N SER A 452 13.12 9.17 23.86
CA SER A 452 14.04 10.32 23.84
C SER A 452 14.92 10.34 22.59
N ILE A 453 15.40 11.54 22.26
CA ILE A 453 16.43 11.78 21.26
C ILE A 453 17.56 12.52 21.97
N GLY A 454 18.77 11.93 21.99
CA GLY A 454 19.98 12.54 22.48
C GLY A 454 20.93 12.89 21.33
N TYR A 455 21.73 13.94 21.49
CA TYR A 455 22.80 14.34 20.59
C TYR A 455 24.12 14.39 21.35
N GLU A 456 25.19 13.84 20.79
CA GLU A 456 26.55 13.81 21.32
C GLU A 456 27.51 14.44 20.32
#